data_92dac97a11df8c9a6cae5b8ef19a3f38
#
_entry.id   92dac97a11df8c9a6cae5b8ef19a3f38
#
_cell.length_a   1.000
_cell.length_b   1.000
_cell.length_c   1.000
_cell.angle_alpha   90.00
_cell.angle_beta   90.00
_cell.angle_gamma   90.00
#
_symmetry.space_group_name_H-M   'P 1'
#
loop_
_entity.id
_entity.type
_entity.pdbx_description
1 polymer ?
#
loop_
_entity_poly.entity_id
_entity_poly.type
_entity_poly.pdbx_seq_one_letter_code
_entity_poly.pdbx_strand_id
1 'polypeptide(L)'
;MTLPFVNRELSWLDFNRRVLQEAQDESVPLIERLRFIGIFSNNLDEFFKVRYATVKRIAQMEAASNAAETTNAEALLQEITQKTIALQDESFQTIQQLTAALAEEDIFILDETALDEEQVEFVHAFFTQKVSPSLLTILINDNSMLPSNRGNNAFLVARIEQEDGSSQFALIQMPTDLERFVVLPARDGKQYVILLDDLIRHQMQHIFQILSPASIKAHMVKFTRDAELDFDDDINMSYIEKVASSVRDRVEGDPVRFVYDKNIDDDTLEILLEKFQIGSRDSVIPGGRYHNRRDYIKFPSLGRHDLLYDKKPPLPIAGFSLKKSILSQISQRDFLQFAPYHSFAYVVDFLREASLDPKVKSIFITIYRLSSESHVANALVQAARNGKQVTVQIELQAR
;
A
#
# COMPACT_ATOMS: atom_id res chain seq x y z
N MET A 1 31.41 19.42 23.73
CA MET A 1 29.94 19.44 23.84
C MET A 1 29.40 18.61 22.70
N THR A 2 28.91 17.40 22.96
CA THR A 2 28.19 16.61 21.97
C THR A 2 26.81 17.24 21.81
N LEU A 3 26.48 17.66 20.59
CA LEU A 3 25.13 18.14 20.26
C LEU A 3 24.14 16.99 20.49
N PRO A 4 22.99 17.20 21.14
CA PRO A 4 21.97 16.17 21.33
C PRO A 4 21.26 15.93 19.99
N PHE A 5 21.72 14.92 19.25
CA PHE A 5 21.04 14.47 18.05
C PHE A 5 19.90 13.49 18.42
N VAL A 6 18.73 13.70 17.86
CA VAL A 6 17.64 12.73 17.90
C VAL A 6 17.88 11.66 16.84
N ASN A 7 17.66 10.39 17.17
CA ASN A 7 17.75 9.33 16.18
C ASN A 7 16.76 9.58 15.04
N ARG A 8 17.24 9.49 13.81
CA ARG A 8 16.48 9.84 12.60
C ARG A 8 15.29 8.91 12.37
N GLU A 9 15.42 7.63 12.63
CA GLU A 9 14.39 6.63 12.42
C GLU A 9 13.26 6.77 13.45
N LEU A 10 13.61 7.01 14.70
CA LEU A 10 12.64 7.25 15.77
C LEU A 10 11.91 8.58 15.59
N SER A 11 12.63 9.64 15.18
CA SER A 11 12.05 10.93 14.84
C SER A 11 11.07 10.83 13.66
N TRP A 12 11.35 9.95 12.68
CA TRP A 12 10.45 9.73 11.57
C TRP A 12 9.14 9.04 12.02
N LEU A 13 9.21 8.11 12.96
CA LEU A 13 8.01 7.51 13.56
C LEU A 13 7.17 8.55 14.31
N ASP A 14 7.80 9.52 15.00
CA ASP A 14 7.10 10.64 15.64
C ASP A 14 6.43 11.55 14.59
N PHE A 15 7.08 11.81 13.47
CA PHE A 15 6.45 12.51 12.35
C PHE A 15 5.22 11.76 11.85
N ASN A 16 5.31 10.44 11.66
CA ASN A 16 4.17 9.65 11.19
C ASN A 16 3.03 9.60 12.24
N ARG A 17 3.34 9.68 13.54
CA ARG A 17 2.32 9.87 14.59
C ARG A 17 1.53 11.16 14.40
N ARG A 18 2.15 12.24 13.91
CA ARG A 18 1.44 13.49 13.60
C ARG A 18 0.43 13.30 12.45
N VAL A 19 0.71 12.41 11.49
CA VAL A 19 -0.27 12.03 10.47
C VAL A 19 -1.48 11.30 11.11
N LEU A 20 -1.23 10.48 12.13
CA LEU A 20 -2.32 9.83 12.89
C LEU A 20 -3.15 10.86 13.67
N GLN A 21 -2.56 11.94 14.17
CA GLN A 21 -3.28 13.02 14.85
C GLN A 21 -4.32 13.69 13.94
N GLU A 22 -4.08 13.81 12.64
CA GLU A 22 -5.09 14.30 11.69
C GLU A 22 -6.35 13.42 11.66
N ALA A 23 -6.18 12.10 11.84
CA ALA A 23 -7.31 11.17 11.97
C ALA A 23 -8.08 11.35 13.29
N GLN A 24 -7.45 11.90 14.30
CA GLN A 24 -8.03 12.17 15.64
C GLN A 24 -8.66 13.54 15.74
N ASP A 25 -8.32 14.47 14.85
CA ASP A 25 -8.80 15.85 14.86
C ASP A 25 -10.26 15.91 14.36
N GLU A 26 -11.17 16.34 15.24
CA GLU A 26 -12.60 16.46 14.93
C GLU A 26 -12.92 17.58 13.92
N SER A 27 -12.01 18.51 13.68
CA SER A 27 -12.17 19.54 12.64
C SER A 27 -11.98 18.98 11.22
N VAL A 28 -11.40 17.78 11.08
CA VAL A 28 -11.24 17.08 9.81
C VAL A 28 -12.51 16.29 9.49
N PRO A 29 -13.04 16.37 8.24
CA PRO A 29 -14.23 15.60 7.84
C PRO A 29 -14.07 14.11 8.07
N LEU A 30 -15.13 13.43 8.50
CA LEU A 30 -15.07 12.07 9.06
C LEU A 30 -14.46 11.03 8.10
N ILE A 31 -14.82 11.04 6.81
CA ILE A 31 -14.24 10.10 5.82
C ILE A 31 -12.77 10.45 5.55
N GLU A 32 -12.38 11.70 5.60
CA GLU A 32 -10.97 12.08 5.46
C GLU A 32 -10.13 11.59 6.64
N ARG A 33 -10.69 11.61 7.87
CA ARG A 33 -10.03 11.02 9.05
C ARG A 33 -9.71 9.54 8.85
N LEU A 34 -10.61 8.76 8.25
CA LEU A 34 -10.33 7.36 7.85
C LEU A 34 -9.20 7.28 6.82
N ARG A 35 -9.18 8.19 5.84
CA ARG A 35 -8.10 8.24 4.85
C ARG A 35 -6.75 8.54 5.47
N PHE A 36 -6.70 9.39 6.52
CA PHE A 36 -5.46 9.65 7.26
C PHE A 36 -4.94 8.40 7.99
N ILE A 37 -5.83 7.51 8.49
CA ILE A 37 -5.42 6.18 8.96
C ILE A 37 -4.71 5.40 7.85
N GLY A 38 -5.27 5.45 6.63
CA GLY A 38 -4.65 4.79 5.48
C GLY A 38 -3.29 5.38 5.12
N ILE A 39 -3.14 6.70 5.14
CA ILE A 39 -1.87 7.39 4.90
C ILE A 39 -0.84 7.01 5.96
N PHE A 40 -1.22 7.03 7.24
CA PHE A 40 -0.37 6.59 8.35
C PHE A 40 0.16 5.17 8.14
N SER A 41 -0.72 4.23 7.77
CA SER A 41 -0.36 2.83 7.52
C SER A 41 0.55 2.67 6.30
N ASN A 42 0.26 3.38 5.21
CA ASN A 42 1.10 3.35 4.01
C ASN A 42 2.50 3.90 4.27
N ASN A 43 2.60 4.96 5.06
CA ASN A 43 3.88 5.53 5.48
C ASN A 43 4.70 4.53 6.30
N LEU A 44 4.07 3.77 7.22
CA LEU A 44 4.75 2.70 7.95
C LEU A 44 5.26 1.60 7.02
N ASP A 45 4.48 1.21 6.00
CA ASP A 45 4.92 0.21 5.03
C ASP A 45 6.21 0.66 4.31
N GLU A 46 6.26 1.92 3.85
CA GLU A 46 7.45 2.48 3.21
C GLU A 46 8.64 2.62 4.19
N PHE A 47 8.39 2.97 5.44
CA PHE A 47 9.42 3.03 6.46
C PHE A 47 10.10 1.66 6.66
N PHE A 48 9.31 0.59 6.77
CA PHE A 48 9.87 -0.74 6.96
C PHE A 48 10.61 -1.24 5.72
N LYS A 49 10.09 -0.98 4.52
CA LYS A 49 10.73 -1.39 3.26
C LYS A 49 12.11 -0.77 3.04
N VAL A 50 12.35 0.41 3.62
CA VAL A 50 13.55 1.21 3.33
C VAL A 50 14.41 1.40 4.55
N ARG A 51 13.85 2.08 5.56
CA ARG A 51 14.64 2.53 6.73
C ARG A 51 14.93 1.40 7.69
N TYR A 52 13.91 0.63 8.05
CA TYR A 52 14.08 -0.54 8.91
C TYR A 52 14.99 -1.57 8.25
N ALA A 53 14.80 -1.84 6.95
CA ALA A 53 15.64 -2.72 6.17
C ALA A 53 17.12 -2.31 6.21
N THR A 54 17.42 -1.01 6.07
CA THR A 54 18.79 -0.49 6.18
C THR A 54 19.38 -0.73 7.57
N VAL A 55 18.63 -0.46 8.65
CA VAL A 55 19.11 -0.71 10.02
C VAL A 55 19.35 -2.22 10.25
N LYS A 56 18.46 -3.07 9.71
CA LYS A 56 18.61 -4.53 9.77
C LYS A 56 19.91 -5.01 9.11
N ARG A 57 20.24 -4.50 7.91
CA ARG A 57 21.50 -4.82 7.22
C ARG A 57 22.72 -4.37 8.04
N ILE A 58 22.68 -3.18 8.65
CA ILE A 58 23.75 -2.72 9.54
C ILE A 58 23.91 -3.68 10.71
N ALA A 59 22.84 -4.09 11.39
CA ALA A 59 22.88 -5.06 12.49
C ALA A 59 23.45 -6.42 12.06
N GLN A 60 23.13 -6.88 10.85
CA GLN A 60 23.69 -8.11 10.29
C GLN A 60 25.21 -8.01 10.05
N MET A 61 25.67 -6.87 9.49
CA MET A 61 27.11 -6.61 9.27
C MET A 61 27.89 -6.51 10.58
N GLU A 62 27.34 -5.84 11.60
CA GLU A 62 27.92 -5.74 12.92
C GLU A 62 28.09 -7.13 13.58
N ALA A 63 27.05 -7.96 13.49
CA ALA A 63 27.11 -9.32 14.01
C ALA A 63 28.16 -10.21 13.30
N ALA A 64 28.38 -9.99 12.00
CA ALA A 64 29.36 -10.74 11.20
C ALA A 64 30.82 -10.28 11.44
N SER A 65 31.02 -8.99 11.78
CA SER A 65 32.38 -8.40 11.88
C SER A 65 33.08 -8.62 13.20
N ASN A 66 32.41 -9.11 14.26
CA ASN A 66 32.93 -9.18 15.65
C ASN A 66 33.59 -7.88 16.12
N ALA A 67 33.24 -6.72 15.55
CA ALA A 67 33.85 -5.45 15.85
C ALA A 67 33.37 -4.94 17.22
N ALA A 68 34.31 -4.54 18.07
CA ALA A 68 34.05 -4.00 19.43
C ALA A 68 33.36 -2.62 19.41
N GLU A 69 33.29 -1.95 18.28
CA GLU A 69 32.55 -0.69 18.06
C GLU A 69 31.21 -0.99 17.40
N THR A 70 30.25 -1.46 18.19
CA THR A 70 28.89 -1.71 17.73
C THR A 70 28.09 -0.40 17.76
N THR A 71 27.48 -0.03 16.62
CA THR A 71 26.53 1.10 16.53
C THR A 71 25.19 0.74 17.15
N ASN A 72 25.04 -0.19 18.02
CA ASN A 72 23.79 -0.54 18.74
C ASN A 72 22.55 -0.69 17.82
N ALA A 73 22.77 -1.15 16.56
CA ALA A 73 21.72 -1.28 15.57
C ALA A 73 20.64 -2.30 15.99
N GLU A 74 21.03 -3.37 16.70
CA GLU A 74 20.10 -4.36 17.27
C GLU A 74 19.12 -3.72 18.28
N ALA A 75 19.63 -2.89 19.19
CA ALA A 75 18.77 -2.18 20.15
C ALA A 75 17.84 -1.17 19.45
N LEU A 76 18.32 -0.51 18.40
CA LEU A 76 17.50 0.39 17.60
C LEU A 76 16.35 -0.36 16.88
N LEU A 77 16.60 -1.55 16.34
CA LEU A 77 15.55 -2.40 15.75
C LEU A 77 14.45 -2.73 16.77
N GLN A 78 14.85 -3.08 17.99
CA GLN A 78 13.91 -3.37 19.08
C GLN A 78 13.09 -2.12 19.45
N GLU A 79 13.74 -0.95 19.59
CA GLU A 79 13.07 0.31 19.93
C GLU A 79 12.08 0.73 18.82
N ILE A 80 12.47 0.62 17.55
CA ILE A 80 11.58 0.85 16.40
C ILE A 80 10.36 -0.07 16.47
N THR A 81 10.56 -1.36 16.72
CA THR A 81 9.47 -2.33 16.79
C THR A 81 8.51 -2.01 17.94
N GLN A 82 9.01 -1.74 19.14
CA GLN A 82 8.18 -1.37 20.29
C GLN A 82 7.37 -0.09 20.03
N LYS A 83 8.02 0.95 19.49
CA LYS A 83 7.35 2.20 19.13
C LYS A 83 6.28 1.99 18.06
N THR A 84 6.53 1.12 17.09
CA THR A 84 5.57 0.76 16.04
C THR A 84 4.36 0.05 16.62
N ILE A 85 4.54 -0.87 17.58
CA ILE A 85 3.44 -1.55 18.27
C ILE A 85 2.54 -0.52 18.95
N ALA A 86 3.11 0.39 19.73
CA ALA A 86 2.36 1.44 20.41
C ALA A 86 1.56 2.33 19.44
N LEU A 87 2.16 2.71 18.30
CA LEU A 87 1.50 3.50 17.27
C LEU A 87 0.38 2.72 16.57
N GLN A 88 0.53 1.42 16.40
CA GLN A 88 -0.52 0.58 15.83
C GLN A 88 -1.71 0.42 16.78
N ASP A 89 -1.45 0.31 18.08
CA ASP A 89 -2.52 0.28 19.10
C ASP A 89 -3.28 1.60 19.13
N GLU A 90 -2.59 2.75 19.10
CA GLU A 90 -3.19 4.08 19.01
C GLU A 90 -4.06 4.20 17.74
N SER A 91 -3.56 3.75 16.61
CA SER A 91 -4.31 3.72 15.34
C SER A 91 -5.53 2.80 15.40
N PHE A 92 -5.45 1.66 16.10
CA PHE A 92 -6.58 0.76 16.27
C PHE A 92 -7.70 1.39 17.09
N GLN A 93 -7.36 2.03 18.22
CA GLN A 93 -8.33 2.77 19.03
C GLN A 93 -9.00 3.89 18.23
N THR A 94 -8.22 4.62 17.42
CA THR A 94 -8.75 5.68 16.55
C THR A 94 -9.75 5.11 15.54
N ILE A 95 -9.48 3.96 14.90
CA ILE A 95 -10.41 3.31 13.98
C ILE A 95 -11.72 2.94 14.68
N GLN A 96 -11.67 2.40 15.90
CA GLN A 96 -12.87 2.06 16.66
C GLN A 96 -13.75 3.30 16.90
N GLN A 97 -13.15 4.43 17.29
CA GLN A 97 -13.85 5.70 17.47
C GLN A 97 -14.45 6.20 16.15
N LEU A 98 -13.72 6.13 15.04
CA LEU A 98 -14.21 6.55 13.73
C LEU A 98 -15.33 5.65 13.21
N THR A 99 -15.26 4.34 13.48
CA THR A 99 -16.35 3.41 13.13
C THR A 99 -17.63 3.71 13.92
N ALA A 100 -17.51 4.07 15.20
CA ALA A 100 -18.65 4.51 15.99
C ALA A 100 -19.23 5.83 15.46
N ALA A 101 -18.40 6.81 15.12
CA ALA A 101 -18.84 8.07 14.53
C ALA A 101 -19.51 7.88 13.15
N LEU A 102 -19.04 6.92 12.33
CA LEU A 102 -19.74 6.58 11.09
C LEU A 102 -21.14 6.03 11.32
N ALA A 103 -21.33 5.22 12.36
CA ALA A 103 -22.64 4.69 12.71
C ALA A 103 -23.62 5.80 13.13
N GLU A 104 -23.15 6.87 13.77
CA GLU A 104 -23.95 8.07 14.06
C GLU A 104 -24.40 8.82 12.79
N GLU A 105 -23.66 8.64 11.68
CA GLU A 105 -23.95 9.17 10.35
C GLU A 105 -24.68 8.17 9.45
N ASP A 106 -25.31 7.14 10.02
CA ASP A 106 -25.99 6.04 9.31
C ASP A 106 -25.11 5.26 8.31
N ILE A 107 -23.80 5.18 8.56
CA ILE A 107 -22.84 4.42 7.78
C ILE A 107 -22.27 3.29 8.65
N PHE A 108 -22.49 2.04 8.23
CA PHE A 108 -22.11 0.85 9.00
C PHE A 108 -21.08 0.02 8.26
N ILE A 109 -19.97 -0.30 8.93
CA ILE A 109 -18.99 -1.27 8.45
C ILE A 109 -19.36 -2.61 9.11
N LEU A 110 -19.81 -3.56 8.30
CA LEU A 110 -20.23 -4.88 8.76
C LEU A 110 -19.09 -5.90 8.60
N ASP A 111 -19.07 -6.88 9.49
CA ASP A 111 -18.30 -8.10 9.30
C ASP A 111 -19.18 -9.23 8.74
N GLU A 112 -18.58 -10.40 8.49
CA GLU A 112 -19.26 -11.56 7.90
C GLU A 112 -20.39 -12.15 8.75
N THR A 113 -20.47 -11.79 10.04
CA THR A 113 -21.46 -12.33 10.98
C THR A 113 -22.70 -11.44 11.12
N ALA A 114 -22.62 -10.20 10.65
CA ALA A 114 -23.65 -9.17 10.83
C ALA A 114 -24.53 -8.93 9.59
N LEU A 115 -24.41 -9.76 8.57
CA LEU A 115 -25.15 -9.64 7.31
C LEU A 115 -26.58 -10.13 7.45
N ASP A 116 -27.54 -9.39 6.86
CA ASP A 116 -28.91 -9.86 6.69
C ASP A 116 -29.06 -10.74 5.42
N GLU A 117 -30.25 -11.30 5.19
CA GLU A 117 -30.50 -12.24 4.08
C GLU A 117 -30.24 -11.61 2.70
N GLU A 118 -30.66 -10.36 2.47
CA GLU A 118 -30.44 -9.65 1.19
C GLU A 118 -28.94 -9.37 0.96
N GLN A 119 -28.23 -8.98 2.03
CA GLN A 119 -26.80 -8.76 1.99
C GLN A 119 -26.00 -10.06 1.78
N VAL A 120 -26.44 -11.17 2.34
CA VAL A 120 -25.86 -12.50 2.09
C VAL A 120 -26.02 -12.90 0.64
N GLU A 121 -27.20 -12.73 0.04
CA GLU A 121 -27.41 -12.99 -1.39
C GLU A 121 -26.51 -12.11 -2.26
N PHE A 122 -26.42 -10.82 -1.95
CA PHE A 122 -25.52 -9.89 -2.65
C PHE A 122 -24.05 -10.31 -2.54
N VAL A 123 -23.58 -10.63 -1.31
CA VAL A 123 -22.21 -11.07 -1.05
C VAL A 123 -21.88 -12.34 -1.83
N HIS A 124 -22.78 -13.32 -1.87
CA HIS A 124 -22.59 -14.56 -2.61
C HIS A 124 -22.51 -14.31 -4.12
N ALA A 125 -23.39 -13.48 -4.67
CA ALA A 125 -23.37 -13.11 -6.08
C ALA A 125 -22.11 -12.33 -6.45
N PHE A 126 -21.72 -11.34 -5.64
CA PHE A 126 -20.51 -10.55 -5.83
C PHE A 126 -19.24 -11.42 -5.76
N PHE A 127 -19.19 -12.32 -4.77
CA PHE A 127 -18.08 -13.27 -4.63
C PHE A 127 -17.94 -14.12 -5.89
N THR A 128 -19.01 -14.77 -6.33
CA THR A 128 -18.96 -15.68 -7.48
C THR A 128 -18.57 -14.96 -8.78
N GLN A 129 -19.09 -13.73 -9.00
CA GLN A 129 -18.88 -13.00 -10.25
C GLN A 129 -17.57 -12.22 -10.30
N LYS A 130 -17.10 -11.70 -9.17
CA LYS A 130 -15.98 -10.75 -9.13
C LYS A 130 -14.77 -11.26 -8.33
N VAL A 131 -15.00 -11.90 -7.18
CA VAL A 131 -13.91 -12.25 -6.26
C VAL A 131 -13.31 -13.60 -6.62
N SER A 132 -14.14 -14.62 -6.77
CA SER A 132 -13.68 -16.00 -7.03
C SER A 132 -12.74 -16.13 -8.23
N PRO A 133 -12.97 -15.44 -9.38
CA PRO A 133 -12.05 -15.50 -10.52
C PRO A 133 -10.67 -14.89 -10.26
N SER A 134 -10.55 -13.99 -9.29
CA SER A 134 -9.30 -13.30 -8.93
C SER A 134 -8.61 -13.92 -7.70
N LEU A 135 -9.17 -14.97 -7.07
CA LEU A 135 -8.58 -15.59 -5.90
C LEU A 135 -7.42 -16.50 -6.27
N LEU A 136 -6.30 -16.32 -5.57
CA LEU A 136 -5.20 -17.27 -5.54
C LEU A 136 -5.18 -17.93 -4.16
N THR A 137 -5.49 -19.23 -4.12
CA THR A 137 -5.51 -20.05 -2.90
C THR A 137 -4.44 -21.12 -2.98
N ILE A 138 -3.58 -21.20 -1.97
CA ILE A 138 -2.46 -22.15 -1.89
C ILE A 138 -2.61 -22.96 -0.62
N LEU A 139 -2.72 -24.28 -0.73
CA LEU A 139 -2.62 -25.19 0.42
C LEU A 139 -1.17 -25.23 0.88
N ILE A 140 -0.94 -25.00 2.17
CA ILE A 140 0.40 -24.98 2.76
C ILE A 140 0.83 -26.44 3.04
N ASN A 141 1.87 -26.89 2.35
CA ASN A 141 2.52 -28.17 2.53
C ASN A 141 4.03 -28.05 2.23
N ASP A 142 4.77 -29.12 2.29
CA ASP A 142 6.24 -29.09 2.10
C ASP A 142 6.65 -28.67 0.68
N ASN A 143 5.81 -28.90 -0.31
CA ASN A 143 6.07 -28.58 -1.70
C ASN A 143 5.38 -27.27 -2.18
N SER A 144 4.64 -26.60 -1.31
CA SER A 144 3.94 -25.39 -1.70
C SER A 144 4.91 -24.23 -1.96
N MET A 145 4.78 -23.61 -3.11
CA MET A 145 5.50 -22.37 -3.44
C MET A 145 4.68 -21.19 -2.95
N LEU A 146 5.22 -20.46 -1.99
CA LEU A 146 4.58 -19.23 -1.51
C LEU A 146 4.63 -18.14 -2.60
N PRO A 147 3.61 -17.28 -2.67
CA PRO A 147 3.57 -16.25 -3.71
C PRO A 147 4.77 -15.31 -3.60
N SER A 148 5.43 -15.07 -4.72
CA SER A 148 6.44 -14.02 -4.82
C SER A 148 5.78 -12.64 -4.71
N ASN A 149 6.45 -11.70 -4.06
CA ASN A 149 5.93 -10.41 -3.62
C ASN A 149 5.75 -9.38 -4.73
N ARG A 150 4.85 -9.60 -5.67
CA ARG A 150 4.44 -8.54 -6.59
C ARG A 150 3.23 -7.79 -6.02
N GLY A 151 3.46 -6.71 -5.27
CA GLY A 151 2.41 -5.77 -4.88
C GLY A 151 1.89 -5.89 -3.44
N ASN A 152 0.69 -6.40 -3.23
CA ASN A 152 0.07 -6.46 -1.90
C ASN A 152 0.46 -7.75 -1.17
N ASN A 153 1.07 -7.57 0.01
CA ASN A 153 1.58 -8.66 0.84
C ASN A 153 0.60 -9.06 1.95
N ALA A 154 -0.69 -8.83 1.74
CA ALA A 154 -1.75 -9.22 2.67
C ALA A 154 -2.38 -10.54 2.24
N PHE A 155 -2.53 -11.45 3.19
CA PHE A 155 -3.11 -12.77 2.98
C PHE A 155 -4.10 -13.09 4.08
N LEU A 156 -5.12 -13.89 3.74
CA LEU A 156 -5.88 -14.62 4.73
C LEU A 156 -5.29 -16.02 4.85
N VAL A 157 -4.93 -16.39 6.07
CA VAL A 157 -4.52 -17.75 6.41
C VAL A 157 -5.73 -18.46 6.96
N ALA A 158 -6.16 -19.52 6.29
CA ALA A 158 -7.25 -20.38 6.73
C ALA A 158 -6.70 -21.64 7.39
N ARG A 159 -7.11 -21.92 8.63
CA ARG A 159 -7.00 -23.21 9.29
C ARG A 159 -8.28 -23.98 9.03
N ILE A 160 -8.17 -25.12 8.37
CA ILE A 160 -9.26 -25.97 7.91
C ILE A 160 -9.25 -27.24 8.77
N GLU A 161 -10.19 -27.37 9.69
CA GLU A 161 -10.30 -28.53 10.56
C GLU A 161 -11.18 -29.58 9.90
N GLN A 162 -10.77 -30.83 9.94
CA GLN A 162 -11.48 -31.97 9.41
C GLN A 162 -12.20 -32.75 10.51
N GLU A 163 -13.17 -33.60 10.15
CA GLU A 163 -13.93 -34.42 11.12
C GLU A 163 -13.05 -35.39 11.91
N ASP A 164 -11.91 -35.81 11.34
CA ASP A 164 -10.95 -36.70 12.01
C ASP A 164 -10.00 -35.97 12.98
N GLY A 165 -10.16 -34.67 13.16
CA GLY A 165 -9.34 -33.81 14.02
C GLY A 165 -8.03 -33.35 13.37
N SER A 166 -7.75 -33.72 12.12
CA SER A 166 -6.61 -33.18 11.37
C SER A 166 -6.87 -31.75 10.92
N SER A 167 -5.80 -30.95 10.79
CA SER A 167 -5.87 -29.58 10.30
C SER A 167 -5.07 -29.40 9.03
N GLN A 168 -5.62 -28.70 8.06
CA GLN A 168 -4.91 -28.23 6.88
C GLN A 168 -4.85 -26.70 6.90
N PHE A 169 -3.83 -26.16 6.28
CA PHE A 169 -3.62 -24.71 6.23
C PHE A 169 -3.64 -24.23 4.78
N ALA A 170 -4.28 -23.10 4.55
CA ALA A 170 -4.32 -22.46 3.24
C ALA A 170 -3.97 -21.00 3.34
N LEU A 171 -3.28 -20.50 2.33
CA LEU A 171 -2.98 -19.07 2.16
C LEU A 171 -3.81 -18.53 1.01
N ILE A 172 -4.66 -17.55 1.27
CA ILE A 172 -5.45 -16.85 0.26
C ILE A 172 -4.85 -15.47 0.05
N GLN A 173 -4.31 -15.22 -1.14
CA GLN A 173 -3.80 -13.92 -1.49
C GLN A 173 -4.95 -12.95 -1.72
N MET A 174 -4.87 -11.78 -1.08
CA MET A 174 -5.90 -10.75 -1.27
C MET A 174 -5.81 -10.16 -2.69
N PRO A 175 -6.92 -10.17 -3.46
CA PRO A 175 -6.94 -9.60 -4.80
C PRO A 175 -6.53 -8.13 -4.80
N THR A 176 -5.69 -7.73 -5.75
CA THR A 176 -5.18 -6.35 -5.88
C THR A 176 -5.96 -5.52 -6.89
N ASP A 177 -6.70 -6.17 -7.74
CA ASP A 177 -7.53 -5.62 -8.82
C ASP A 177 -8.95 -5.26 -8.36
N LEU A 178 -9.32 -5.65 -7.13
CA LEU A 178 -10.62 -5.36 -6.53
C LEU A 178 -10.49 -4.29 -5.45
N GLU A 179 -11.57 -3.49 -5.31
CA GLU A 179 -11.67 -2.55 -4.20
C GLU A 179 -11.84 -3.30 -2.87
N ARG A 180 -11.17 -2.78 -1.82
CA ARG A 180 -11.18 -3.43 -0.49
C ARG A 180 -12.46 -3.20 0.30
N PHE A 181 -13.20 -2.15 -0.02
CA PHE A 181 -14.48 -1.82 0.58
C PHE A 181 -15.57 -2.08 -0.45
N VAL A 182 -16.46 -3.01 -0.15
CA VAL A 182 -17.61 -3.35 -0.97
C VAL A 182 -18.84 -2.70 -0.38
N VAL A 183 -19.50 -1.85 -1.15
CA VAL A 183 -20.76 -1.20 -0.73
C VAL A 183 -21.89 -2.21 -0.88
N LEU A 184 -22.58 -2.48 0.21
CA LEU A 184 -23.73 -3.37 0.27
C LEU A 184 -25.03 -2.63 -0.08
N PRO A 185 -26.13 -3.34 -0.36
CA PRO A 185 -27.43 -2.71 -0.55
C PRO A 185 -27.81 -1.83 0.64
N ALA A 186 -28.25 -0.59 0.34
CA ALA A 186 -28.71 0.35 1.36
C ALA A 186 -30.11 -0.03 1.84
N ARG A 187 -30.39 0.18 3.14
CA ARG A 187 -31.69 -0.13 3.72
C ARG A 187 -32.11 0.95 4.73
N ASP A 188 -33.36 1.35 4.67
CA ASP A 188 -33.97 2.34 5.60
C ASP A 188 -33.16 3.66 5.71
N GLY A 189 -32.55 4.10 4.60
CA GLY A 189 -31.68 5.30 4.55
C GLY A 189 -30.27 5.05 5.06
N LYS A 190 -29.95 3.88 5.60
CA LYS A 190 -28.63 3.50 6.09
C LYS A 190 -27.75 2.90 5.00
N GLN A 191 -26.48 3.16 5.09
CA GLN A 191 -25.47 2.68 4.15
C GLN A 191 -24.57 1.63 4.82
N TYR A 192 -24.27 0.59 4.10
CA TYR A 192 -23.51 -0.54 4.59
C TYR A 192 -22.30 -0.81 3.71
N VAL A 193 -21.20 -1.12 4.36
CA VAL A 193 -19.93 -1.45 3.71
C VAL A 193 -19.37 -2.71 4.37
N ILE A 194 -18.82 -3.62 3.58
CA ILE A 194 -18.07 -4.77 4.07
C ILE A 194 -16.65 -4.74 3.52
N LEU A 195 -15.68 -5.14 4.34
CA LEU A 195 -14.33 -5.36 3.82
C LEU A 195 -14.27 -6.62 2.97
N LEU A 196 -13.48 -6.59 1.91
CA LEU A 196 -13.26 -7.75 1.05
C LEU A 196 -12.75 -8.96 1.84
N ASP A 197 -12.01 -8.73 2.93
CA ASP A 197 -11.54 -9.77 3.86
C ASP A 197 -12.71 -10.55 4.47
N ASP A 198 -13.73 -9.83 4.97
CA ASP A 198 -14.89 -10.43 5.60
C ASP A 198 -15.84 -11.04 4.57
N LEU A 199 -15.94 -10.42 3.40
CA LEU A 199 -16.67 -11.00 2.28
C LEU A 199 -16.07 -12.38 1.90
N ILE A 200 -14.75 -12.49 1.85
CA ILE A 200 -14.06 -13.76 1.60
C ILE A 200 -14.24 -14.71 2.77
N ARG A 201 -14.16 -14.24 4.03
CA ARG A 201 -14.43 -15.08 5.22
C ARG A 201 -15.82 -15.68 5.20
N HIS A 202 -16.84 -14.91 4.83
CA HIS A 202 -18.21 -15.40 4.69
C HIS A 202 -18.30 -16.56 3.68
N GLN A 203 -17.44 -16.60 2.67
CA GLN A 203 -17.45 -17.60 1.60
C GLN A 203 -16.45 -18.76 1.83
N MET A 204 -15.81 -18.87 3.00
CA MET A 204 -14.79 -19.89 3.26
C MET A 204 -15.32 -21.33 3.07
N GLN A 205 -16.55 -21.62 3.51
CA GLN A 205 -17.17 -22.92 3.30
C GLN A 205 -17.33 -23.25 1.80
N HIS A 206 -17.65 -22.25 0.99
CA HIS A 206 -17.75 -22.40 -0.45
C HIS A 206 -16.37 -22.62 -1.11
N ILE A 207 -15.35 -21.86 -0.68
CA ILE A 207 -13.98 -21.98 -1.21
C ILE A 207 -13.41 -23.37 -0.97
N PHE A 208 -13.61 -23.91 0.22
CA PHE A 208 -13.02 -25.17 0.67
C PHE A 208 -13.99 -26.37 0.70
N GLN A 209 -15.15 -26.25 0.05
CA GLN A 209 -16.20 -27.31 0.07
C GLN A 209 -15.68 -28.69 -0.38
N ILE A 210 -14.70 -28.73 -1.29
CA ILE A 210 -14.10 -29.97 -1.78
C ILE A 210 -13.35 -30.73 -0.67
N LEU A 211 -12.93 -30.05 0.37
CA LEU A 211 -12.20 -30.62 1.51
C LEU A 211 -13.18 -31.09 2.63
N SER A 212 -14.48 -30.82 2.48
CA SER A 212 -15.51 -31.15 3.48
C SER A 212 -15.12 -30.73 4.90
N PRO A 213 -14.82 -29.46 5.16
CA PRO A 213 -14.32 -29.01 6.45
C PRO A 213 -15.38 -29.06 7.54
N ALA A 214 -15.00 -29.52 8.74
CA ALA A 214 -15.85 -29.43 9.94
C ALA A 214 -15.92 -27.98 10.46
N SER A 215 -14.79 -27.27 10.44
CA SER A 215 -14.73 -25.84 10.76
C SER A 215 -13.59 -25.14 10.02
N ILE A 216 -13.71 -23.81 9.81
CA ILE A 216 -12.67 -22.99 9.20
C ILE A 216 -12.50 -21.71 10.01
N LYS A 217 -11.27 -21.42 10.43
CA LYS A 217 -10.87 -20.15 11.01
C LYS A 217 -9.94 -19.44 10.03
N ALA A 218 -10.13 -18.13 9.84
CA ALA A 218 -9.31 -17.36 8.92
C ALA A 218 -8.80 -16.06 9.55
N HIS A 219 -7.47 -15.88 9.51
CA HIS A 219 -6.78 -14.75 10.10
C HIS A 219 -5.98 -13.99 9.05
N MET A 220 -5.95 -12.68 9.15
CA MET A 220 -5.13 -11.87 8.26
C MET A 220 -3.68 -11.90 8.70
N VAL A 221 -2.78 -12.03 7.73
CA VAL A 221 -1.34 -11.82 7.90
C VAL A 221 -0.82 -10.90 6.81
N LYS A 222 0.20 -10.14 7.15
CA LYS A 222 0.87 -9.24 6.22
C LYS A 222 2.36 -9.27 6.46
N PHE A 223 3.14 -9.40 5.41
CA PHE A 223 4.56 -9.26 5.51
C PHE A 223 5.08 -8.15 4.59
N THR A 224 6.15 -7.51 5.03
CA THR A 224 6.87 -6.47 4.30
C THR A 224 8.28 -6.97 4.06
N ARG A 225 8.77 -6.82 2.84
CA ARG A 225 10.13 -7.18 2.46
C ARG A 225 10.95 -5.94 2.16
N ASP A 226 12.26 -6.09 2.19
CA ASP A 226 13.20 -5.07 1.77
C ASP A 226 12.92 -4.66 0.31
N ALA A 227 12.92 -3.37 0.05
CA ALA A 227 12.71 -2.81 -1.29
C ALA A 227 13.94 -2.05 -1.80
N GLU A 228 15.04 -2.02 -1.05
CA GLU A 228 16.27 -1.39 -1.50
C GLU A 228 16.99 -2.26 -2.54
N LEU A 229 17.64 -1.59 -3.47
CA LEU A 229 18.51 -2.22 -4.46
C LEU A 229 19.84 -2.53 -3.80
N ASP A 230 20.15 -3.80 -3.55
CA ASP A 230 21.53 -4.22 -3.34
C ASP A 230 22.23 -4.21 -4.71
N PHE A 231 23.20 -3.33 -4.86
CA PHE A 231 24.11 -3.37 -6.00
C PHE A 231 25.19 -4.39 -5.67
N ASP A 232 25.07 -5.56 -6.27
CA ASP A 232 26.14 -6.54 -6.23
C ASP A 232 27.41 -5.91 -6.84
N ASP A 233 28.54 -6.00 -6.13
CA ASP A 233 29.83 -5.45 -6.57
C ASP A 233 30.47 -6.26 -7.71
N ASP A 234 29.67 -7.08 -8.43
CA ASP A 234 30.17 -7.80 -9.58
C ASP A 234 30.61 -6.83 -10.69
N ILE A 235 31.93 -6.75 -10.85
CA ILE A 235 32.62 -5.85 -11.77
C ILE A 235 32.28 -6.19 -13.24
N ASN A 236 31.74 -7.39 -13.51
CA ASN A 236 31.48 -7.87 -14.87
C ASN A 236 30.07 -7.53 -15.39
N MET A 237 29.17 -7.04 -14.54
CA MET A 237 27.82 -6.63 -14.96
C MET A 237 27.77 -5.13 -15.28
N SER A 238 27.09 -4.79 -16.37
CA SER A 238 26.81 -3.38 -16.70
C SER A 238 25.86 -2.77 -15.66
N TYR A 239 25.91 -1.44 -15.49
CA TYR A 239 25.00 -0.73 -14.57
C TYR A 239 23.52 -1.03 -14.84
N ILE A 240 23.14 -1.15 -16.11
CA ILE A 240 21.74 -1.47 -16.51
C ILE A 240 21.37 -2.91 -16.12
N GLU A 241 22.27 -3.86 -16.26
CA GLU A 241 22.06 -5.24 -15.81
C GLU A 241 21.96 -5.33 -14.29
N LYS A 242 22.82 -4.59 -13.57
CA LYS A 242 22.74 -4.46 -12.10
C LYS A 242 21.39 -3.88 -11.65
N VAL A 243 20.90 -2.82 -12.30
CA VAL A 243 19.57 -2.24 -12.02
C VAL A 243 18.48 -3.23 -12.38
N ALA A 244 18.58 -3.97 -13.47
CA ALA A 244 17.59 -4.95 -13.88
C ALA A 244 17.55 -6.18 -12.95
N SER A 245 18.70 -6.64 -12.41
CA SER A 245 18.73 -7.70 -11.39
C SER A 245 18.16 -7.19 -10.07
N SER A 246 18.61 -6.03 -9.59
CA SER A 246 18.08 -5.41 -8.36
C SER A 246 16.58 -5.12 -8.41
N VAL A 247 16.00 -4.82 -9.59
CA VAL A 247 14.53 -4.71 -9.75
C VAL A 247 13.87 -6.09 -9.60
N ARG A 248 14.53 -7.18 -9.99
CA ARG A 248 14.07 -8.55 -9.73
C ARG A 248 14.21 -8.91 -8.25
N ASP A 249 15.33 -8.58 -7.63
CA ASP A 249 15.65 -8.86 -6.23
C ASP A 249 14.71 -8.12 -5.26
N ARG A 250 14.18 -6.95 -5.66
CA ARG A 250 13.07 -6.27 -4.93
C ARG A 250 11.82 -7.15 -4.78
N VAL A 251 11.60 -8.09 -5.69
CA VAL A 251 10.46 -9.01 -5.64
C VAL A 251 10.73 -10.16 -4.65
N GLU A 252 12.01 -10.48 -4.42
CA GLU A 252 12.50 -11.60 -3.61
C GLU A 252 13.21 -11.11 -2.32
N GLY A 253 13.21 -9.80 -2.04
CA GLY A 253 13.90 -9.20 -0.90
C GLY A 253 13.58 -9.87 0.43
N ASP A 254 14.53 -9.84 1.37
CA ASP A 254 14.40 -10.42 2.70
C ASP A 254 13.19 -9.87 3.47
N PRO A 255 12.50 -10.69 4.26
CA PRO A 255 11.44 -10.20 5.14
C PRO A 255 12.02 -9.19 6.14
N VAL A 256 11.28 -8.15 6.45
CA VAL A 256 11.66 -7.13 7.44
C VAL A 256 10.58 -6.90 8.50
N ARG A 257 9.32 -7.21 8.17
CA ARG A 257 8.20 -7.09 9.10
C ARG A 257 7.13 -8.13 8.79
N PHE A 258 6.62 -8.76 9.85
CA PHE A 258 5.48 -9.65 9.82
C PHE A 258 4.42 -9.14 10.78
N VAL A 259 3.22 -8.85 10.30
CA VAL A 259 2.06 -8.44 11.09
C VAL A 259 1.00 -9.52 10.99
N TYR A 260 0.46 -9.95 12.12
CA TYR A 260 -0.52 -11.03 12.19
C TYR A 260 -1.70 -10.67 13.09
N ASP A 261 -2.86 -11.26 12.85
CA ASP A 261 -4.00 -11.14 13.74
C ASP A 261 -3.65 -11.81 15.09
N LYS A 262 -3.69 -11.06 16.18
CA LYS A 262 -3.34 -11.55 17.52
C LYS A 262 -4.19 -12.71 18.02
N ASN A 263 -5.34 -13.00 17.37
CA ASN A 263 -6.22 -14.10 17.69
C ASN A 263 -5.89 -15.38 16.89
N ILE A 264 -4.82 -15.39 16.10
CA ILE A 264 -4.35 -16.59 15.40
C ILE A 264 -3.85 -17.61 16.41
N ASP A 265 -4.11 -18.88 16.14
CA ASP A 265 -3.64 -19.99 16.99
C ASP A 265 -2.09 -20.08 16.91
N ASP A 266 -1.42 -20.35 18.03
CA ASP A 266 0.05 -20.36 18.13
C ASP A 266 0.71 -21.32 17.15
N ASP A 267 0.17 -22.54 16.98
CA ASP A 267 0.67 -23.52 16.01
C ASP A 267 0.57 -23.02 14.56
N THR A 268 -0.51 -22.30 14.22
CA THR A 268 -0.65 -21.66 12.91
C THR A 268 0.39 -20.56 12.71
N LEU A 269 0.65 -19.76 13.74
CA LEU A 269 1.67 -18.71 13.69
C LEU A 269 3.07 -19.29 13.50
N GLU A 270 3.43 -20.34 14.23
CA GLU A 270 4.74 -21.01 14.10
C GLU A 270 4.98 -21.52 12.68
N ILE A 271 4.01 -22.21 12.09
CA ILE A 271 4.08 -22.70 10.70
C ILE A 271 4.32 -21.55 9.73
N LEU A 272 3.67 -20.41 9.93
CA LEU A 272 3.83 -19.26 9.06
C LEU A 272 5.20 -18.61 9.20
N LEU A 273 5.69 -18.43 10.43
CA LEU A 273 7.02 -17.85 10.68
C LEU A 273 8.11 -18.70 10.03
N GLU A 274 8.00 -20.02 10.12
CA GLU A 274 8.92 -20.96 9.47
C GLU A 274 8.84 -20.86 7.94
N LYS A 275 7.62 -20.97 7.36
CA LYS A 275 7.41 -20.97 5.91
C LYS A 275 7.79 -19.64 5.25
N PHE A 276 7.60 -18.52 5.94
CA PHE A 276 8.00 -17.19 5.45
C PHE A 276 9.44 -16.82 5.81
N GLN A 277 10.17 -17.71 6.50
CA GLN A 277 11.57 -17.51 6.92
C GLN A 277 11.74 -16.23 7.77
N ILE A 278 10.80 -15.99 8.67
CA ILE A 278 10.83 -14.84 9.58
C ILE A 278 11.83 -15.13 10.71
N GLY A 279 12.87 -14.32 10.80
CA GLY A 279 13.95 -14.48 11.79
C GLY A 279 13.81 -13.55 12.99
N SER A 280 14.73 -13.71 13.96
CA SER A 280 14.74 -12.93 15.20
C SER A 280 15.01 -11.42 15.03
N ARG A 281 15.57 -11.01 13.88
CA ARG A 281 15.80 -9.60 13.52
C ARG A 281 14.65 -8.97 12.73
N ASP A 282 13.62 -9.75 12.44
CA ASP A 282 12.43 -9.24 11.78
C ASP A 282 11.46 -8.69 12.81
N SER A 283 10.75 -7.62 12.43
CA SER A 283 9.73 -7.04 13.30
C SER A 283 8.45 -7.86 13.23
N VAL A 284 8.22 -8.69 14.24
CA VAL A 284 7.00 -9.49 14.39
C VAL A 284 6.02 -8.71 15.26
N ILE A 285 4.87 -8.33 14.69
CA ILE A 285 3.93 -7.40 15.32
C ILE A 285 2.55 -8.04 15.43
N PRO A 286 2.02 -8.23 16.65
CA PRO A 286 0.63 -8.60 16.84
C PRO A 286 -0.27 -7.42 16.42
N GLY A 287 -1.18 -7.67 15.50
CA GLY A 287 -2.14 -6.71 14.98
C GLY A 287 -3.57 -7.02 15.38
N GLY A 288 -4.51 -6.22 14.89
CA GLY A 288 -5.94 -6.52 14.95
C GLY A 288 -6.39 -7.34 13.74
N ARG A 289 -7.69 -7.65 13.69
CA ARG A 289 -8.34 -8.36 12.58
C ARG A 289 -8.06 -7.70 11.21
N TYR A 290 -8.04 -6.36 11.16
CA TYR A 290 -7.78 -5.56 9.96
C TYR A 290 -6.49 -4.76 10.13
N HIS A 291 -5.35 -5.32 9.80
CA HIS A 291 -4.09 -4.61 9.92
C HIS A 291 -3.51 -4.08 8.59
N ASN A 292 -4.13 -4.38 7.44
CA ASN A 292 -3.77 -3.73 6.16
C ASN A 292 -4.50 -2.39 6.00
N ARG A 293 -4.33 -1.49 6.97
CA ARG A 293 -5.09 -0.24 7.12
C ARG A 293 -4.86 0.78 6.00
N ARG A 294 -3.83 0.63 5.18
CA ARG A 294 -3.61 1.50 4.02
C ARG A 294 -4.80 1.53 3.06
N ASP A 295 -5.63 0.49 3.09
CA ASP A 295 -6.81 0.40 2.23
C ASP A 295 -7.86 1.48 2.56
N TYR A 296 -7.85 2.03 3.80
CA TYR A 296 -8.71 3.14 4.19
C TYR A 296 -8.51 4.42 3.37
N ILE A 297 -7.37 4.59 2.65
CA ILE A 297 -7.19 5.69 1.68
C ILE A 297 -8.30 5.68 0.63
N LYS A 298 -8.81 4.50 0.28
CA LYS A 298 -9.85 4.29 -0.72
C LYS A 298 -11.25 4.08 -0.11
N PHE A 299 -11.45 4.45 1.15
CA PHE A 299 -12.79 4.36 1.74
C PHE A 299 -13.81 5.11 0.87
N PRO A 300 -14.95 4.48 0.51
CA PRO A 300 -15.90 5.05 -0.43
C PRO A 300 -16.57 6.32 0.12
N SER A 301 -16.88 7.25 -0.77
CA SER A 301 -17.56 8.51 -0.39
C SER A 301 -19.03 8.31 -0.01
N LEU A 302 -19.64 7.23 -0.48
CA LEU A 302 -21.05 6.89 -0.25
C LEU A 302 -22.04 8.03 -0.59
N GLY A 303 -21.62 8.99 -1.45
CA GLY A 303 -22.41 10.18 -1.75
C GLY A 303 -22.40 11.27 -0.67
N ARG A 304 -21.72 11.06 0.46
CA ARG A 304 -21.63 11.98 1.62
C ARG A 304 -20.52 12.99 1.41
N HIS A 305 -20.82 14.02 0.61
CA HIS A 305 -19.88 15.12 0.34
C HIS A 305 -19.59 15.98 1.58
N ASP A 306 -20.52 16.03 2.52
CA ASP A 306 -20.39 16.68 3.81
C ASP A 306 -19.33 16.06 4.73
N LEU A 307 -19.01 14.78 4.54
CA LEU A 307 -17.98 14.04 5.28
C LEU A 307 -16.60 14.03 4.57
N LEU A 308 -16.43 14.86 3.55
CA LEU A 308 -15.22 14.99 2.74
C LEU A 308 -14.76 16.45 2.68
N TYR A 309 -13.48 16.66 2.39
CA TYR A 309 -13.02 17.99 2.02
C TYR A 309 -13.66 18.47 0.72
N ASP A 310 -13.97 19.76 0.65
CA ASP A 310 -14.41 20.39 -0.59
C ASP A 310 -13.35 20.22 -1.68
N LYS A 311 -13.78 19.69 -2.83
CA LYS A 311 -12.91 19.59 -4.00
C LYS A 311 -12.63 20.99 -4.54
N LYS A 312 -11.40 21.44 -4.41
CA LYS A 312 -10.92 22.68 -5.02
C LYS A 312 -10.33 22.35 -6.39
N PRO A 313 -10.95 22.83 -7.49
CA PRO A 313 -10.37 22.61 -8.82
C PRO A 313 -9.02 23.32 -8.94
N PRO A 314 -8.08 22.80 -9.76
CA PRO A 314 -6.83 23.49 -10.00
C PRO A 314 -7.06 24.90 -10.56
N LEU A 315 -6.28 25.85 -10.10
CA LEU A 315 -6.39 27.25 -10.51
C LEU A 315 -5.84 27.44 -11.94
N PRO A 316 -6.44 28.32 -12.72
CA PRO A 316 -5.84 28.75 -13.98
C PRO A 316 -4.65 29.68 -13.73
N ILE A 317 -3.66 29.65 -14.62
CA ILE A 317 -2.57 30.63 -14.60
C ILE A 317 -3.08 31.96 -15.15
N ALA A 318 -2.93 33.05 -14.41
CA ALA A 318 -3.42 34.37 -14.80
C ALA A 318 -2.85 34.80 -16.16
N GLY A 319 -3.75 35.12 -17.10
CA GLY A 319 -3.39 35.56 -18.44
C GLY A 319 -2.80 34.48 -19.35
N PHE A 320 -2.87 33.20 -18.98
CA PHE A 320 -2.45 32.06 -19.77
C PHE A 320 -3.67 31.18 -20.11
N SER A 321 -3.96 30.99 -21.40
CA SER A 321 -5.19 30.33 -21.84
C SER A 321 -4.92 29.02 -22.59
N LEU A 322 -5.53 27.92 -22.15
CA LEU A 322 -5.52 26.62 -22.85
C LEU A 322 -6.33 26.65 -24.17
N LYS A 323 -7.07 27.72 -24.44
CA LYS A 323 -7.80 27.90 -25.71
C LYS A 323 -6.95 28.53 -26.81
N LYS A 324 -5.69 28.89 -26.52
CA LYS A 324 -4.76 29.52 -27.45
C LYS A 324 -3.48 28.68 -27.50
N SER A 325 -2.70 28.81 -28.58
CA SER A 325 -1.41 28.16 -28.68
C SER A 325 -0.53 28.49 -27.46
N ILE A 326 -0.09 27.45 -26.76
CA ILE A 326 0.81 27.55 -25.60
C ILE A 326 2.16 28.12 -26.04
N LEU A 327 2.73 27.56 -27.13
CA LEU A 327 3.99 28.01 -27.70
C LEU A 327 3.98 29.50 -28.08
N SER A 328 2.88 29.95 -28.68
CA SER A 328 2.71 31.37 -29.03
C SER A 328 2.65 32.27 -27.78
N GLN A 329 2.01 31.84 -26.72
CA GLN A 329 1.90 32.63 -25.48
C GLN A 329 3.24 32.72 -24.76
N ILE A 330 3.98 31.61 -24.62
CA ILE A 330 5.29 31.60 -23.95
C ILE A 330 6.38 32.35 -24.75
N SER A 331 6.22 32.47 -26.07
CA SER A 331 7.12 33.28 -26.88
C SER A 331 6.97 34.80 -26.66
N GLN A 332 5.87 35.23 -26.04
CA GLN A 332 5.59 36.64 -25.77
C GLN A 332 5.99 37.08 -24.36
N ARG A 333 5.94 36.16 -23.40
CA ARG A 333 6.32 36.43 -22.00
C ARG A 333 6.52 35.14 -21.22
N ASP A 334 7.21 35.23 -20.09
CA ASP A 334 7.39 34.14 -19.14
C ASP A 334 6.10 33.90 -18.33
N PHE A 335 5.87 32.62 -18.01
CA PHE A 335 4.80 32.18 -17.13
C PHE A 335 5.36 31.31 -16.02
N LEU A 336 4.91 31.58 -14.78
CA LEU A 336 5.22 30.76 -13.63
C LEU A 336 4.03 29.84 -13.33
N GLN A 337 4.30 28.54 -13.34
CA GLN A 337 3.35 27.54 -12.88
C GLN A 337 3.74 27.06 -11.47
N PHE A 338 2.77 27.09 -10.54
CA PHE A 338 2.95 26.61 -9.19
C PHE A 338 2.08 25.38 -8.93
N ALA A 339 2.65 24.21 -9.09
CA ALA A 339 2.01 22.94 -8.67
C ALA A 339 2.08 22.85 -7.12
N PRO A 340 1.06 22.28 -6.47
CA PRO A 340 -0.12 21.60 -7.04
C PRO A 340 -1.33 22.51 -7.32
N TYR A 341 -1.24 23.82 -7.09
CA TYR A 341 -2.39 24.72 -7.16
C TYR A 341 -2.81 25.07 -8.58
N HIS A 342 -1.87 25.26 -9.51
CA HIS A 342 -2.20 25.45 -10.93
C HIS A 342 -2.42 24.13 -11.66
N SER A 343 -3.30 24.15 -12.66
CA SER A 343 -3.59 22.98 -13.47
C SER A 343 -2.34 22.46 -14.19
N PHE A 344 -2.06 21.15 -14.09
CA PHE A 344 -0.98 20.49 -14.81
C PHE A 344 -1.28 20.35 -16.32
N ALA A 345 -2.51 20.59 -16.74
CA ALA A 345 -2.92 20.58 -18.16
C ALA A 345 -2.04 21.50 -19.04
N TYR A 346 -1.55 22.60 -18.50
CA TYR A 346 -0.63 23.49 -19.23
C TYR A 346 0.65 22.79 -19.69
N VAL A 347 1.24 21.93 -18.85
CA VAL A 347 2.43 21.15 -19.21
C VAL A 347 2.10 20.08 -20.25
N VAL A 348 0.97 19.41 -20.06
CA VAL A 348 0.52 18.36 -21.00
C VAL A 348 0.24 18.95 -22.38
N ASP A 349 -0.52 20.05 -22.45
CA ASP A 349 -0.85 20.71 -23.71
C ASP A 349 0.38 21.35 -24.36
N PHE A 350 1.32 21.90 -23.57
CA PHE A 350 2.62 22.35 -24.10
C PHE A 350 3.37 21.24 -24.84
N LEU A 351 3.47 20.03 -24.25
CA LEU A 351 4.11 18.89 -24.88
C LEU A 351 3.33 18.37 -26.11
N ARG A 352 1.99 18.36 -26.01
CA ARG A 352 1.15 17.96 -27.15
C ARG A 352 1.26 18.93 -28.33
N GLU A 353 1.24 20.23 -28.07
CA GLU A 353 1.43 21.25 -29.10
C GLU A 353 2.85 21.15 -29.69
N ALA A 354 3.90 21.02 -28.84
CA ALA A 354 5.26 20.80 -29.29
C ALA A 354 5.43 19.54 -30.14
N SER A 355 4.64 18.48 -29.87
CA SER A 355 4.67 17.25 -30.66
C SER A 355 4.15 17.45 -32.09
N LEU A 356 3.27 18.42 -32.31
CA LEU A 356 2.62 18.71 -33.58
C LEU A 356 3.25 19.87 -34.36
N ASP A 357 3.82 20.88 -33.68
CA ASP A 357 4.37 22.07 -34.33
C ASP A 357 5.60 21.72 -35.20
N PRO A 358 5.57 21.97 -36.53
CA PRO A 358 6.68 21.65 -37.42
C PRO A 358 7.97 22.44 -37.13
N LYS A 359 7.88 23.55 -36.39
CA LYS A 359 9.04 24.35 -35.97
C LYS A 359 9.80 23.72 -34.82
N VAL A 360 9.16 22.90 -34.00
CA VAL A 360 9.81 22.14 -32.91
C VAL A 360 10.58 20.97 -33.53
N LYS A 361 11.89 20.92 -33.32
CA LYS A 361 12.77 19.86 -33.85
C LYS A 361 13.10 18.80 -32.80
N SER A 362 13.28 19.25 -31.55
CA SER A 362 13.68 18.36 -30.46
C SER A 362 12.98 18.72 -29.14
N ILE A 363 12.79 17.72 -28.28
CA ILE A 363 12.26 17.84 -26.94
C ILE A 363 13.24 17.15 -25.98
N PHE A 364 13.68 17.89 -24.97
CA PHE A 364 14.53 17.39 -23.89
C PHE A 364 13.77 17.51 -22.58
N ILE A 365 13.65 16.43 -21.82
CA ILE A 365 12.92 16.42 -20.56
C ILE A 365 13.59 15.50 -19.54
N THR A 366 13.58 15.95 -18.28
CA THR A 366 13.96 15.12 -17.12
C THR A 366 12.71 14.71 -16.37
N ILE A 367 12.56 13.42 -16.10
CA ILE A 367 11.42 12.85 -15.41
C ILE A 367 11.90 12.06 -14.21
N TYR A 368 11.42 12.44 -13.02
CA TYR A 368 11.73 11.72 -11.78
C TYR A 368 10.74 10.57 -11.56
N ARG A 369 9.42 10.80 -11.77
CA ARG A 369 8.36 9.80 -11.63
C ARG A 369 7.30 9.99 -12.71
N LEU A 370 6.70 8.87 -13.12
CA LEU A 370 5.55 8.84 -14.01
C LEU A 370 4.40 8.10 -13.32
N SER A 371 3.16 8.51 -13.62
CA SER A 371 1.98 7.71 -13.31
C SER A 371 1.89 6.51 -14.25
N SER A 372 1.14 5.47 -13.87
CA SER A 372 0.87 4.29 -14.72
C SER A 372 0.26 4.67 -16.07
N GLU A 373 -0.61 5.69 -16.09
CA GLU A 373 -1.22 6.26 -17.31
C GLU A 373 -0.74 7.71 -17.50
N SER A 374 0.52 7.87 -17.91
CA SER A 374 1.13 9.18 -18.03
C SER A 374 0.78 9.89 -19.33
N HIS A 375 0.02 10.99 -19.24
CA HIS A 375 -0.24 11.89 -20.37
C HIS A 375 1.07 12.53 -20.91
N VAL A 376 2.05 12.76 -20.05
CA VAL A 376 3.39 13.26 -20.46
C VAL A 376 4.08 12.22 -21.33
N ALA A 377 4.13 10.95 -20.90
CA ALA A 377 4.74 9.88 -21.68
C ALA A 377 4.06 9.73 -23.05
N ASN A 378 2.71 9.76 -23.06
CA ASN A 378 1.94 9.69 -24.31
C ASN A 378 2.28 10.84 -25.27
N ALA A 379 2.41 12.08 -24.78
CA ALA A 379 2.78 13.22 -25.61
C ALA A 379 4.22 13.09 -26.17
N LEU A 380 5.16 12.54 -25.40
CA LEU A 380 6.53 12.29 -25.85
C LEU A 380 6.61 11.19 -26.91
N VAL A 381 5.85 10.10 -26.73
CA VAL A 381 5.70 9.03 -27.74
C VAL A 381 5.12 9.59 -29.03
N GLN A 382 4.09 10.45 -28.93
CA GLN A 382 3.50 11.13 -30.10
C GLN A 382 4.53 12.02 -30.79
N ALA A 383 5.34 12.78 -30.06
CA ALA A 383 6.39 13.62 -30.63
C ALA A 383 7.43 12.79 -31.40
N ALA A 384 7.90 11.67 -30.83
CA ALA A 384 8.83 10.77 -31.48
C ALA A 384 8.25 10.16 -32.77
N ARG A 385 6.98 9.73 -32.73
CA ARG A 385 6.26 9.22 -33.93
C ARG A 385 6.05 10.28 -34.99
N ASN A 386 5.98 11.55 -34.62
CA ASN A 386 5.94 12.69 -35.55
C ASN A 386 7.31 13.12 -36.06
N GLY A 387 8.36 12.30 -35.84
CA GLY A 387 9.70 12.51 -36.37
C GLY A 387 10.52 13.52 -35.61
N LYS A 388 10.16 13.90 -34.36
CA LYS A 388 10.95 14.78 -33.52
C LYS A 388 12.02 14.02 -32.77
N GLN A 389 13.15 14.67 -32.52
CA GLN A 389 14.18 14.13 -31.62
C GLN A 389 13.69 14.28 -30.16
N VAL A 390 13.45 13.16 -29.49
CA VAL A 390 13.01 13.17 -28.09
C VAL A 390 14.07 12.53 -27.20
N THR A 391 14.58 13.30 -26.25
CA THR A 391 15.55 12.83 -25.25
C THR A 391 14.93 12.93 -23.87
N VAL A 392 14.85 11.80 -23.18
CA VAL A 392 14.27 11.71 -21.84
C VAL A 392 15.31 11.20 -20.86
N GLN A 393 15.61 11.98 -19.83
CA GLN A 393 16.41 11.53 -18.70
C GLN A 393 15.47 11.03 -17.61
N ILE A 394 15.64 9.78 -17.19
CA ILE A 394 14.79 9.14 -16.20
C ILE A 394 15.63 8.75 -14.99
N GLU A 395 15.11 9.01 -13.77
CA GLU A 395 15.66 8.50 -12.52
C GLU A 395 15.24 7.04 -12.34
N LEU A 396 16.22 6.12 -12.49
CA LEU A 396 15.95 4.68 -12.43
C LEU A 396 15.71 4.18 -11.00
N GLN A 397 16.21 4.88 -9.99
CA GLN A 397 16.04 4.52 -8.57
C GLN A 397 14.80 5.17 -7.95
N ALA A 398 14.04 5.96 -8.69
CA ALA A 398 12.78 6.54 -8.20
C ALA A 398 11.75 5.45 -7.89
N ARG A 399 11.06 5.60 -6.76
CA ARG A 399 10.05 4.66 -6.24
C ARG A 399 8.65 5.16 -6.50
#